data_d937e253ca6ffd56dbdc8e565a3a25ed
#
_entry.id   d937e253ca6ffd56dbdc8e565a3a25ed
#
_cell.length_a   1.000
_cell.length_b   1.000
_cell.length_c   1.000
_cell.angle_alpha   90.00
_cell.angle_beta   90.00
_cell.angle_gamma   90.00
#
_symmetry.space_group_name_H-M   'P 1'
#
loop_
_entity.id
_entity.type
_entity.pdbx_description
1 polymer ?
#
loop_
_entity_poly.entity_id
_entity_poly.type
_entity_poly.pdbx_seq_one_letter_code
_entity_poly.pdbx_strand_id
1 'polypeptide(L)'
;PDRFGVDIKTTEFMTNIFRRLVAVCLQHGAAPIGGMATALPSREDEVNEVAGQSIRQDKEWEAQQGFLRGWVAHIFHMKTAADPFKEVAASGWKHTDEMRIPENYPVEITPPEGPITVEGSRRNARMLIEYAEGWLTGRGAKGIDSLEGQPGIHPALMEDLATGRISVAQTAQRILHKAKD
;
A
#
# COMPACT_ATOMS: atom_id res chain seq x y z
N PRO A 1 15.35 -6.48 -1.19
CA PRO A 1 15.59 -5.35 -0.27
C PRO A 1 14.58 -5.28 0.85
N ASP A 2 14.80 -4.37 1.80
CA ASP A 2 13.83 -4.06 2.84
C ASP A 2 12.59 -3.42 2.23
N ARG A 3 11.41 -3.99 2.46
CA ARG A 3 10.16 -3.50 1.86
C ARG A 3 9.73 -2.11 2.35
N PHE A 4 10.22 -1.68 3.50
CA PHE A 4 9.93 -0.36 4.05
C PHE A 4 10.80 0.76 3.47
N GLY A 5 11.84 0.42 2.72
CA GLY A 5 12.70 1.36 2.02
C GLY A 5 12.38 1.51 0.53
N VAL A 6 11.37 0.79 0.04
CA VAL A 6 10.97 0.81 -1.37
C VAL A 6 9.49 1.18 -1.47
N ASP A 7 9.22 2.26 -2.18
CA ASP A 7 7.85 2.53 -2.61
C ASP A 7 7.52 1.59 -3.78
N ILE A 8 6.78 0.55 -3.48
CA ILE A 8 6.41 -0.48 -4.47
C ILE A 8 5.64 0.09 -5.65
N LYS A 9 4.93 1.20 -5.49
CA LYS A 9 4.18 1.86 -6.56
C LYS A 9 5.08 2.45 -7.63
N THR A 10 6.34 2.75 -7.29
CA THR A 10 7.33 3.26 -8.24
C THR A 10 8.04 2.18 -9.04
N THR A 11 7.86 0.91 -8.69
CA THR A 11 8.39 -0.19 -9.48
C THR A 11 7.51 -0.43 -10.71
N GLU A 12 8.13 -0.64 -11.86
CA GLU A 12 7.43 -0.89 -13.12
C GLU A 12 6.46 -2.08 -12.99
N PHE A 13 6.92 -3.14 -12.35
CA PHE A 13 6.14 -4.34 -12.05
C PHE A 13 4.81 -4.01 -11.35
N MET A 14 4.84 -3.28 -10.24
CA MET A 14 3.63 -2.95 -9.48
C MET A 14 2.76 -1.93 -10.22
N THR A 15 3.37 -0.93 -10.84
CA THR A 15 2.63 0.04 -11.66
C THR A 15 1.85 -0.66 -12.78
N ASN A 16 2.47 -1.63 -13.46
CA ASN A 16 1.80 -2.39 -14.51
C ASN A 16 0.71 -3.32 -13.97
N ILE A 17 0.87 -3.91 -12.78
CA ILE A 17 -0.21 -4.64 -12.11
C ILE A 17 -1.44 -3.73 -11.91
N PHE A 18 -1.25 -2.53 -11.37
CA PHE A 18 -2.35 -1.60 -11.14
C PHE A 18 -3.03 -1.17 -12.45
N ARG A 19 -2.26 -0.80 -13.46
CA ARG A 19 -2.78 -0.41 -14.78
C ARG A 19 -3.49 -1.56 -15.47
N ARG A 20 -2.95 -2.76 -15.39
CA ARG A 20 -3.58 -3.96 -15.93
C ARG A 20 -4.90 -4.28 -15.25
N LEU A 21 -4.98 -4.10 -13.91
CA LEU A 21 -6.24 -4.23 -13.18
C LEU A 21 -7.29 -3.22 -13.67
N VAL A 22 -6.90 -1.96 -13.85
CA VAL A 22 -7.79 -0.94 -14.44
C VAL A 22 -8.27 -1.38 -15.82
N ALA A 23 -7.35 -1.81 -16.70
CA ALA A 23 -7.69 -2.23 -18.06
C ALA A 23 -8.70 -3.39 -18.07
N VAL A 24 -8.48 -4.42 -17.26
CA VAL A 24 -9.40 -5.57 -17.14
C VAL A 24 -10.77 -5.12 -16.62
N CYS A 25 -10.81 -4.29 -15.60
CA CYS A 25 -12.08 -3.73 -15.09
C CYS A 25 -12.84 -3.00 -16.20
N LEU A 26 -12.15 -2.16 -16.96
CA LEU A 26 -12.76 -1.36 -18.04
C LEU A 26 -13.27 -2.24 -19.19
N GLN A 27 -12.57 -3.31 -19.53
CA GLN A 27 -13.03 -4.28 -20.55
C GLN A 27 -14.34 -4.94 -20.15
N HIS A 28 -14.52 -5.22 -18.87
CA HIS A 28 -15.71 -5.90 -18.35
C HIS A 28 -16.78 -4.94 -17.80
N GLY A 29 -16.66 -3.64 -18.04
CA GLY A 29 -17.60 -2.65 -17.54
C GLY A 29 -17.65 -2.52 -16.01
N ALA A 30 -16.60 -2.99 -15.31
CA ALA A 30 -16.46 -2.88 -13.88
C ALA A 30 -15.77 -1.57 -13.49
N ALA A 31 -16.11 -1.03 -12.32
CA ALA A 31 -15.42 0.14 -11.76
C ALA A 31 -14.11 -0.30 -11.10
N PRO A 32 -12.94 0.19 -11.57
CA PRO A 32 -11.68 -0.11 -10.91
C PRO A 32 -11.61 0.64 -9.57
N ILE A 33 -11.33 -0.11 -8.51
CA ILE A 33 -11.16 0.42 -7.15
C ILE A 33 -9.73 0.13 -6.72
N GLY A 34 -9.04 1.16 -6.24
CA GLY A 34 -7.65 1.09 -5.80
C GLY A 34 -7.46 0.44 -4.43
N GLY A 35 -6.29 0.64 -3.86
CA GLY A 35 -5.91 0.07 -2.59
C GLY A 35 -6.51 0.77 -1.37
N MET A 36 -6.27 0.20 -0.20
CA MET A 36 -6.69 0.75 1.08
C MET A 36 -5.56 1.58 1.70
N ALA A 37 -5.87 2.81 2.08
CA ALA A 37 -5.00 3.59 2.96
C ALA A 37 -5.15 3.07 4.39
N THR A 38 -4.05 2.63 4.99
CA THR A 38 -4.05 1.88 6.25
C THR A 38 -3.82 2.73 7.49
N ALA A 39 -3.53 4.02 7.34
CA ALA A 39 -3.32 4.93 8.47
C ALA A 39 -4.58 5.04 9.34
N LEU A 40 -4.35 4.94 10.64
CA LEU A 40 -5.38 5.11 11.66
C LEU A 40 -5.34 6.53 12.23
N PRO A 41 -6.47 7.10 12.66
CA PRO A 41 -6.47 8.40 13.30
C PRO A 41 -5.78 8.36 14.66
N SER A 42 -5.13 9.47 15.00
CA SER A 42 -4.49 9.72 16.30
C SER A 42 -5.27 10.79 17.08
N ARG A 43 -4.94 10.92 18.35
CA ARG A 43 -5.36 12.07 19.17
C ARG A 43 -4.51 13.31 18.92
N GLU A 44 -3.38 13.17 18.24
CA GLU A 44 -2.42 14.22 17.93
C GLU A 44 -2.68 14.73 16.51
N ASP A 45 -2.96 16.01 16.37
CA ASP A 45 -3.28 16.63 15.09
C ASP A 45 -2.14 16.52 14.09
N GLU A 46 -0.90 16.67 14.53
CA GLU A 46 0.29 16.56 13.68
C GLU A 46 0.42 15.16 13.04
N VAL A 47 0.09 14.10 13.79
CA VAL A 47 0.06 12.72 13.26
C VAL A 47 -1.04 12.57 12.21
N ASN A 48 -2.21 13.19 12.43
CA ASN A 48 -3.31 13.17 11.48
C ASN A 48 -2.98 13.95 10.20
N GLU A 49 -2.25 15.05 10.31
CA GLU A 49 -1.79 15.82 9.16
C GLU A 49 -0.84 15.00 8.28
N VAL A 50 0.17 14.36 8.88
CA VAL A 50 1.09 13.46 8.17
C VAL A 50 0.34 12.31 7.50
N ALA A 51 -0.58 11.67 8.22
CA ALA A 51 -1.43 10.62 7.68
C ALA A 51 -2.26 11.12 6.50
N GLY A 52 -2.90 12.29 6.64
CA GLY A 52 -3.71 12.90 5.60
C GLY A 52 -2.94 13.23 4.33
N GLN A 53 -1.73 13.78 4.46
CA GLN A 53 -0.85 14.05 3.32
C GLN A 53 -0.45 12.77 2.58
N SER A 54 -0.05 11.74 3.32
CA SER A 54 0.30 10.44 2.73
C SER A 54 -0.88 9.79 2.02
N ILE A 55 -2.07 9.80 2.63
CA ILE A 55 -3.30 9.27 2.03
C ILE A 55 -3.64 10.02 0.75
N ARG A 56 -3.58 11.35 0.79
CA ARG A 56 -3.88 12.17 -0.39
C ARG A 56 -2.95 11.85 -1.56
N GLN A 57 -1.64 11.82 -1.32
CA GLN A 57 -0.64 11.48 -2.34
C GLN A 57 -0.88 10.07 -2.93
N ASP A 58 -1.20 9.11 -2.09
CA ASP A 58 -1.51 7.75 -2.51
C ASP A 58 -2.74 7.71 -3.44
N LYS A 59 -3.81 8.40 -3.08
CA LYS A 59 -5.05 8.43 -3.86
C LYS A 59 -4.97 9.31 -5.11
N GLU A 60 -4.16 10.36 -5.10
CA GLU A 60 -3.82 11.14 -6.30
C GLU A 60 -3.10 10.25 -7.33
N TRP A 61 -2.13 9.47 -6.88
CA TRP A 61 -1.46 8.51 -7.76
C TRP A 61 -2.43 7.46 -8.32
N GLU A 62 -3.26 6.85 -7.47
CA GLU A 62 -4.27 5.88 -7.92
C GLU A 62 -5.24 6.49 -8.96
N ALA A 63 -5.75 7.69 -8.70
CA ALA A 63 -6.62 8.39 -9.63
C ALA A 63 -5.95 8.64 -10.99
N GLN A 64 -4.66 9.00 -11.00
CA GLN A 64 -3.85 9.17 -12.22
C GLN A 64 -3.64 7.85 -12.97
N GLN A 65 -3.62 6.70 -12.28
CA GLN A 65 -3.57 5.39 -12.94
C GLN A 65 -4.94 4.94 -13.50
N GLY A 66 -6.01 5.68 -13.24
CA GLY A 66 -7.33 5.39 -13.78
C GLY A 66 -8.28 4.70 -12.80
N PHE A 67 -7.93 4.58 -11.54
CA PHE A 67 -8.88 4.15 -10.52
C PHE A 67 -9.95 5.22 -10.28
N LEU A 68 -11.17 4.77 -10.01
CA LEU A 68 -12.31 5.65 -9.77
C LEU A 68 -12.58 5.87 -8.29
N ARG A 69 -12.06 5.01 -7.44
CA ARG A 69 -12.25 5.00 -5.99
C ARG A 69 -11.09 4.31 -5.30
N GLY A 70 -11.00 4.47 -3.98
CA GLY A 70 -10.06 3.78 -3.12
C GLY A 70 -10.70 3.40 -1.79
N TRP A 71 -9.93 2.77 -0.92
CA TRP A 71 -10.34 2.32 0.39
C TRP A 71 -9.58 3.06 1.49
N VAL A 72 -10.18 3.10 2.67
CA VAL A 72 -9.56 3.58 3.91
C VAL A 72 -9.83 2.59 5.03
N ALA A 73 -8.88 2.43 5.93
CA ALA A 73 -9.04 1.60 7.13
C ALA A 73 -9.98 2.22 8.16
N HIS A 74 -10.13 3.53 8.16
CA HIS A 74 -10.97 4.25 9.12
C HIS A 74 -11.74 5.40 8.47
N ILE A 75 -13.00 5.54 8.84
CA ILE A 75 -13.94 6.55 8.30
C ILE A 75 -13.43 7.99 8.44
N PHE A 76 -12.60 8.28 9.44
CA PHE A 76 -11.98 9.59 9.65
C PHE A 76 -11.26 10.12 8.41
N HIS A 77 -10.61 9.24 7.65
CA HIS A 77 -9.85 9.60 6.45
C HIS A 77 -10.65 9.53 5.14
N MET A 78 -11.95 9.22 5.20
CA MET A 78 -12.76 8.99 4.00
C MET A 78 -12.81 10.21 3.07
N LYS A 79 -12.95 11.41 3.62
CA LYS A 79 -12.96 12.63 2.81
C LYS A 79 -11.62 12.84 2.10
N THR A 80 -10.52 12.78 2.83
CA THR A 80 -9.16 12.95 2.31
C THR A 80 -8.87 11.97 1.18
N ALA A 81 -9.30 10.71 1.32
CA ALA A 81 -9.10 9.69 0.29
C ALA A 81 -10.03 9.87 -0.92
N ALA A 82 -11.22 10.43 -0.75
CA ALA A 82 -12.19 10.59 -1.83
C ALA A 82 -11.94 11.82 -2.70
N ASP A 83 -11.37 12.88 -2.13
CA ASP A 83 -11.21 14.17 -2.82
C ASP A 83 -10.38 14.06 -4.11
N PRO A 84 -9.24 13.36 -4.20
CA PRO A 84 -8.49 13.20 -5.45
C PRO A 84 -9.31 12.61 -6.59
N PHE A 85 -10.11 11.60 -6.33
CA PHE A 85 -10.97 11.00 -7.35
C PHE A 85 -12.08 11.94 -7.82
N LYS A 86 -12.66 12.75 -6.91
CA LYS A 86 -13.63 13.76 -7.26
C LYS A 86 -13.02 14.88 -8.10
N GLU A 87 -11.80 15.30 -7.78
CA GLU A 87 -11.06 16.32 -8.53
C GLU A 87 -10.79 15.86 -9.96
N VAL A 88 -10.34 14.60 -10.14
CA VAL A 88 -10.15 14.02 -11.47
C VAL A 88 -11.47 13.91 -12.23
N ALA A 89 -12.55 13.46 -11.59
CA ALA A 89 -13.86 13.41 -12.21
C ALA A 89 -14.37 14.81 -12.62
N ALA A 90 -14.17 15.83 -11.78
CA ALA A 90 -14.56 17.20 -12.06
C ALA A 90 -13.76 17.87 -13.19
N SER A 91 -12.50 17.42 -13.42
CA SER A 91 -11.67 17.90 -14.53
C SER A 91 -12.17 17.46 -15.91
N GLY A 92 -13.14 16.54 -15.97
CA GLY A 92 -13.62 15.95 -17.21
C GLY A 92 -12.70 14.87 -17.78
N TRP A 93 -11.68 14.45 -17.04
CA TRP A 93 -10.79 13.37 -17.44
C TRP A 93 -11.57 12.06 -17.67
N LYS A 94 -11.19 11.31 -18.69
CA LYS A 94 -11.79 10.03 -19.04
C LYS A 94 -10.70 9.02 -19.40
N HIS A 95 -11.01 7.75 -19.17
CA HIS A 95 -10.16 6.66 -19.64
C HIS A 95 -10.00 6.71 -21.15
N THR A 96 -8.78 6.54 -21.64
CA THR A 96 -8.48 6.38 -23.07
C THR A 96 -8.73 4.94 -23.52
N ASP A 97 -8.82 4.74 -24.84
CA ASP A 97 -9.00 3.37 -25.39
C ASP A 97 -7.76 2.49 -25.10
N GLU A 98 -6.57 3.08 -25.09
CA GLU A 98 -5.32 2.37 -24.76
C GLU A 98 -5.33 1.84 -23.30
N MET A 99 -5.94 2.56 -22.38
CA MET A 99 -6.08 2.12 -20.99
C MET A 99 -6.99 0.90 -20.83
N ARG A 100 -7.71 0.51 -21.87
CA ARG A 100 -8.59 -0.69 -21.88
C ARG A 100 -7.89 -1.96 -22.36
N ILE A 101 -6.63 -1.86 -22.76
CA ILE A 101 -5.86 -2.95 -23.35
C ILE A 101 -4.88 -3.50 -22.31
N PRO A 102 -5.17 -4.65 -21.64
CA PRO A 102 -4.28 -5.21 -20.61
C PRO A 102 -2.89 -5.56 -21.12
N GLU A 103 -2.76 -5.87 -22.41
CA GLU A 103 -1.51 -6.23 -23.07
C GLU A 103 -0.51 -5.07 -23.11
N ASN A 104 -0.98 -3.81 -23.00
CA ASN A 104 -0.13 -2.63 -22.90
C ASN A 104 0.64 -2.56 -21.56
N TYR A 105 0.27 -3.39 -20.61
CA TYR A 105 0.84 -3.40 -19.25
C TYR A 105 1.40 -4.78 -18.91
N PRO A 106 2.57 -5.15 -19.49
CA PRO A 106 3.20 -6.43 -19.20
C PRO A 106 3.63 -6.50 -17.74
N VAL A 107 3.39 -7.65 -17.13
CA VAL A 107 3.77 -7.88 -15.73
C VAL A 107 5.02 -8.75 -15.71
N GLU A 108 6.17 -8.10 -15.77
CA GLU A 108 7.48 -8.73 -15.63
C GLU A 108 8.02 -8.47 -14.22
N ILE A 109 8.36 -9.54 -13.50
CA ILE A 109 8.85 -9.42 -12.13
C ILE A 109 10.31 -8.97 -12.16
N THR A 110 10.52 -7.69 -11.90
CA THR A 110 11.84 -7.12 -11.71
C THR A 110 12.02 -6.76 -10.24
N PRO A 111 12.84 -7.49 -9.48
CA PRO A 111 13.08 -7.13 -8.08
C PRO A 111 13.71 -5.74 -7.99
N PRO A 112 13.19 -4.84 -7.14
CA PRO A 112 13.80 -3.53 -6.93
C PRO A 112 15.15 -3.68 -6.23
N GLU A 113 16.06 -2.78 -6.51
CA GLU A 113 17.32 -2.69 -5.78
C GLU A 113 17.09 -2.04 -4.40
N GLY A 114 17.95 -2.34 -3.46
CA GLY A 114 17.90 -1.76 -2.13
C GLY A 114 18.63 -2.62 -1.08
N PRO A 115 18.84 -2.07 0.12
CA PRO A 115 19.53 -2.78 1.18
C PRO A 115 18.70 -3.92 1.77
N ILE A 116 19.40 -4.90 2.31
CA ILE A 116 18.85 -5.90 3.23
C ILE A 116 19.49 -5.62 4.58
N THR A 117 18.70 -5.32 5.60
CA THR A 117 19.21 -4.90 6.91
C THR A 117 18.68 -5.75 8.06
N VAL A 118 19.42 -5.78 9.16
CA VAL A 118 18.96 -6.37 10.43
C VAL A 118 17.66 -5.71 10.88
N GLU A 119 17.56 -4.38 10.71
CA GLU A 119 16.35 -3.63 11.08
C GLU A 119 15.14 -4.07 10.24
N GLY A 120 15.29 -4.24 8.95
CA GLY A 120 14.22 -4.77 8.08
C GLY A 120 13.78 -6.17 8.50
N SER A 121 14.73 -7.02 8.96
CA SER A 121 14.42 -8.36 9.48
C SER A 121 13.68 -8.28 10.84
N ARG A 122 14.09 -7.38 11.73
CA ARG A 122 13.39 -7.12 13.00
C ARG A 122 11.97 -6.62 12.79
N ARG A 123 11.76 -5.74 11.82
CA ARG A 123 10.43 -5.25 11.45
C ARG A 123 9.51 -6.38 11.00
N ASN A 124 9.99 -7.27 10.15
CA ASN A 124 9.22 -8.43 9.74
C ASN A 124 8.83 -9.31 10.93
N ALA A 125 9.78 -9.58 11.84
CA ALA A 125 9.50 -10.37 13.05
C ALA A 125 8.47 -9.68 13.95
N ARG A 126 8.62 -8.38 14.20
CA ARG A 126 7.67 -7.60 15.00
C ARG A 126 6.27 -7.61 14.41
N MET A 127 6.15 -7.32 13.12
CA MET A 127 4.86 -7.32 12.42
C MET A 127 4.15 -8.66 12.53
N LEU A 128 4.89 -9.75 12.35
CA LEU A 128 4.33 -11.09 12.49
C LEU A 128 3.85 -11.38 13.91
N ILE A 129 4.67 -11.05 14.92
CA ILE A 129 4.34 -11.30 16.34
C ILE A 129 3.11 -10.49 16.75
N GLU A 130 3.08 -9.19 16.43
CA GLU A 130 1.97 -8.32 16.79
C GLU A 130 0.67 -8.70 16.07
N TYR A 131 0.75 -9.05 14.80
CA TYR A 131 -0.43 -9.53 14.08
C TYR A 131 -0.92 -10.88 14.64
N ALA A 132 -0.03 -11.84 14.87
CA ALA A 132 -0.39 -13.15 15.41
C ALA A 132 -1.02 -13.05 16.80
N GLU A 133 -0.51 -12.17 17.66
CA GLU A 133 -1.10 -11.90 18.97
C GLU A 133 -2.52 -11.32 18.81
N GLY A 134 -2.71 -10.35 17.92
CA GLY A 134 -4.03 -9.81 17.62
C GLY A 134 -5.00 -10.90 17.16
N TRP A 135 -4.58 -11.77 16.25
CA TRP A 135 -5.39 -12.87 15.75
C TRP A 135 -5.74 -13.89 16.83
N LEU A 136 -4.79 -14.29 17.67
CA LEU A 136 -5.01 -15.21 18.80
C LEU A 136 -6.00 -14.65 19.84
N THR A 137 -6.10 -13.33 19.93
CA THR A 137 -7.06 -12.63 20.80
C THR A 137 -8.39 -12.30 20.09
N GLY A 138 -8.65 -12.86 18.92
CA GLY A 138 -9.91 -12.73 18.17
C GLY A 138 -10.02 -11.51 17.27
N ARG A 139 -8.90 -10.86 16.91
CA ARG A 139 -8.88 -9.71 16.00
C ARG A 139 -8.44 -10.13 14.60
N GLY A 140 -9.20 -9.76 13.58
CA GLY A 140 -8.84 -9.99 12.18
C GLY A 140 -7.83 -8.98 11.62
N ALA A 141 -7.69 -7.81 12.27
CA ALA A 141 -6.74 -6.77 11.98
C ALA A 141 -6.28 -6.10 13.28
N LYS A 142 -5.09 -5.48 13.25
CA LYS A 142 -4.50 -4.79 14.40
C LYS A 142 -3.87 -3.48 13.96
N GLY A 143 -4.09 -2.40 14.74
CA GLY A 143 -3.28 -1.19 14.64
C GLY A 143 -1.89 -1.46 15.18
N ILE A 144 -0.87 -1.21 14.36
CA ILE A 144 0.53 -1.35 14.75
C ILE A 144 1.18 0.02 14.63
N ASP A 145 1.76 0.48 15.73
CA ASP A 145 2.45 1.76 15.79
C ASP A 145 3.71 1.74 14.93
N SER A 146 4.19 2.95 14.62
CA SER A 146 5.45 3.11 13.93
C SER A 146 6.57 2.38 14.69
N LEU A 147 7.48 1.81 13.91
CA LEU A 147 8.60 1.05 14.46
C LEU A 147 9.61 2.01 15.12
N GLU A 148 10.13 1.60 16.25
CA GLU A 148 11.20 2.33 16.93
C GLU A 148 12.37 2.61 15.98
N GLY A 149 12.97 3.78 16.12
CA GLY A 149 14.12 4.20 15.33
C GLY A 149 13.80 4.74 13.93
N GLN A 150 12.54 4.84 13.53
CA GLN A 150 12.18 5.58 12.33
C GLN A 150 12.21 7.08 12.60
N PRO A 151 12.93 7.87 11.79
CA PRO A 151 12.87 9.32 11.89
C PRO A 151 11.50 9.84 11.47
N GLY A 152 11.01 10.89 12.15
CA GLY A 152 9.76 11.55 11.82
C GLY A 152 8.53 11.02 12.55
N ILE A 153 7.41 11.62 12.23
CA ILE A 153 6.10 11.32 12.81
C ILE A 153 5.39 10.32 11.91
N HIS A 154 4.92 9.23 12.49
CA HIS A 154 4.25 8.17 11.75
C HIS A 154 2.93 7.79 12.42
N PRO A 155 1.82 7.69 11.67
CA PRO A 155 0.57 7.16 12.19
C PRO A 155 0.68 5.65 12.46
N ALA A 156 -0.13 5.15 13.39
CA ALA A 156 -0.38 3.72 13.46
C ALA A 156 -1.05 3.23 12.18
N LEU A 157 -0.65 2.06 11.69
CA LEU A 157 -1.20 1.46 10.49
C LEU A 157 -2.08 0.26 10.86
N MET A 158 -3.22 0.13 10.21
CA MET A 158 -4.03 -1.08 10.30
C MET A 158 -3.37 -2.18 9.48
N GLU A 159 -3.04 -3.28 10.13
CA GLU A 159 -2.36 -4.42 9.54
C GLU A 159 -3.23 -5.68 9.66
N ASP A 160 -3.23 -6.49 8.62
CA ASP A 160 -4.04 -7.70 8.47
C ASP A 160 -3.20 -8.93 8.13
N LEU A 161 -3.85 -10.02 7.72
CA LEU A 161 -3.18 -11.27 7.36
C LEU A 161 -2.13 -11.08 6.24
N ALA A 162 -2.35 -10.16 5.30
CA ALA A 162 -1.40 -9.93 4.20
C ALA A 162 -0.05 -9.46 4.74
N THR A 163 -0.03 -8.58 5.75
CA THR A 163 1.19 -8.13 6.42
C THR A 163 1.94 -9.29 7.10
N GLY A 164 1.22 -10.17 7.80
CA GLY A 164 1.80 -11.38 8.39
C GLY A 164 2.41 -12.29 7.31
N ARG A 165 1.68 -12.53 6.22
CA ARG A 165 2.13 -13.35 5.09
C ARG A 165 3.37 -12.81 4.40
N ILE A 166 3.42 -11.52 4.11
CA ILE A 166 4.58 -10.85 3.50
C ILE A 166 5.79 -10.96 4.43
N SER A 167 5.62 -10.72 5.73
CA SER A 167 6.71 -10.79 6.71
C SER A 167 7.32 -12.19 6.77
N VAL A 168 6.49 -13.24 6.79
CA VAL A 168 6.96 -14.63 6.74
C VAL A 168 7.67 -14.93 5.42
N ALA A 169 7.07 -14.57 4.29
CA ALA A 169 7.62 -14.88 2.97
C ALA A 169 8.97 -14.19 2.75
N GLN A 170 9.11 -12.93 3.11
CA GLN A 170 10.39 -12.22 2.97
C GLN A 170 11.46 -12.79 3.90
N THR A 171 11.11 -13.14 5.13
CA THR A 171 12.03 -13.78 6.07
C THR A 171 12.49 -15.14 5.55
N ALA A 172 11.57 -15.97 5.05
CA ALA A 172 11.89 -17.26 4.46
C ALA A 172 12.82 -17.12 3.23
N GLN A 173 12.54 -16.17 2.34
CA GLN A 173 13.41 -15.87 1.19
C GLN A 173 14.83 -15.48 1.63
N ARG A 174 14.95 -14.61 2.65
CA ARG A 174 16.28 -14.23 3.18
C ARG A 174 17.06 -15.42 3.68
N ILE A 175 16.43 -16.35 4.41
CA ILE A 175 17.05 -17.57 4.90
C ILE A 175 17.46 -18.48 3.74
N LEU A 176 16.54 -18.76 2.81
CA LEU A 176 16.76 -19.65 1.67
C LEU A 176 17.90 -19.17 0.75
N HIS A 177 17.94 -17.87 0.51
CA HIS A 177 18.95 -17.26 -0.36
C HIS A 177 20.20 -16.79 0.40
N LYS A 178 20.31 -17.09 1.69
CA LYS A 178 21.48 -16.74 2.54
C LYS A 178 21.81 -15.25 2.42
N ALA A 179 20.77 -14.42 2.44
CA ALA A 179 20.94 -12.97 2.37
C ALA A 179 21.81 -12.50 3.55
N LYS A 180 22.73 -11.59 3.26
CA LYS A 180 23.60 -10.96 4.26
C LYS A 180 23.21 -9.50 4.39
N ASP A 181 23.40 -8.99 5.59
CA ASP A 181 23.21 -7.57 5.92
C ASP A 181 24.31 -6.71 5.32
#